data_9fb9937421f7cf0453164ca3d4fa5525
#
_entry.id   9fb9937421f7cf0453164ca3d4fa5525
#
_cell.length_a   1.000
_cell.length_b   1.000
_cell.length_c   1.000
_cell.angle_alpha   90.00
_cell.angle_beta   90.00
_cell.angle_gamma   90.00
#
_symmetry.space_group_name_H-M   'P 1'
#
loop_
_entity.id
_entity.type
_entity.pdbx_description
1 polymer ?
#
loop_
_entity_poly.entity_id
_entity_poly.type
_entity_poly.pdbx_seq_one_letter_code
_entity_poly.pdbx_strand_id
1 'polypeptide(L)'
;MPLVTSEKMLLDAKKDGYAVGAFNVENMEMVKAVIAAAEELNAPVMLQTTPSTVKYGTLETFAGIVKAEAAKTKIPVCLHLDHGNSFELAVQAMKAGYTSVMIDGSHEDFENNIAVTKKVVDVANAFGIPVEAELGKVGGKEDDLEADADTNTDPQEAKEFVERTGVSSLAVAIGTAHGFYVGTPVLDKPRVSAIKEVVDVPLVLHGASGLSEEDVRECVERGMCKVNFATELRVAYTDAVKKLLEEKPETFDPKKLGVVAMEAVKEQVIARIKMCGCDGKAK
;
A
#
# COMPACT_ATOMS: atom_id res chain seq x y z
N MET A 1 -15.66 -5.71 -12.10
CA MET A 1 -16.37 -4.59 -11.43
C MET A 1 -15.63 -3.30 -11.70
N PRO A 2 -16.25 -2.12 -11.60
CA PRO A 2 -15.48 -0.88 -11.58
C PRO A 2 -14.56 -0.85 -10.36
N LEU A 3 -13.59 0.08 -10.36
CA LEU A 3 -12.77 0.35 -9.18
C LEU A 3 -13.66 0.64 -7.95
N VAL A 4 -13.22 0.18 -6.79
CA VAL A 4 -13.87 0.43 -5.50
C VAL A 4 -12.99 1.29 -4.60
N THR A 5 -13.59 1.96 -3.62
CA THR A 5 -12.82 2.68 -2.58
C THR A 5 -12.22 1.70 -1.57
N SER A 6 -11.19 2.14 -0.85
CA SER A 6 -10.57 1.33 0.20
C SER A 6 -11.46 1.13 1.44
N GLU A 7 -12.43 2.01 1.68
CA GLU A 7 -13.20 2.06 2.93
C GLU A 7 -13.86 0.73 3.28
N LYS A 8 -14.79 0.28 2.41
CA LYS A 8 -15.48 -1.00 2.66
C LYS A 8 -14.51 -2.18 2.72
N MET A 9 -13.52 -2.19 1.84
CA MET A 9 -12.50 -3.24 1.76
C MET A 9 -11.73 -3.39 3.07
N LEU A 10 -11.30 -2.28 3.68
CA LEU A 10 -10.56 -2.27 4.94
C LEU A 10 -11.46 -2.50 6.16
N LEU A 11 -12.70 -2.03 6.14
CA LEU A 11 -13.69 -2.35 7.19
C LEU A 11 -14.06 -3.84 7.21
N ASP A 12 -14.19 -4.47 6.04
CA ASP A 12 -14.39 -5.93 5.95
C ASP A 12 -13.16 -6.68 6.49
N ALA A 13 -11.95 -6.21 6.16
CA ALA A 13 -10.70 -6.77 6.68
C ALA A 13 -10.62 -6.67 8.22
N LYS A 14 -10.92 -5.49 8.78
CA LYS A 14 -10.99 -5.26 10.23
C LYS A 14 -12.00 -6.19 10.92
N LYS A 15 -13.16 -6.35 10.32
CA LYS A 15 -14.23 -7.19 10.88
C LYS A 15 -13.89 -8.68 10.86
N ASP A 16 -13.30 -9.14 9.76
CA ASP A 16 -13.09 -10.58 9.51
C ASP A 16 -11.68 -11.05 9.87
N GLY A 17 -10.80 -10.16 10.36
CA GLY A 17 -9.47 -10.49 10.91
C GLY A 17 -8.44 -10.89 9.85
N TYR A 18 -8.42 -10.21 8.70
CA TYR A 18 -7.39 -10.34 7.67
C TYR A 18 -6.85 -8.95 7.28
N ALA A 19 -5.82 -8.89 6.47
CA ALA A 19 -5.36 -7.63 5.87
C ALA A 19 -5.44 -7.68 4.35
N VAL A 20 -5.74 -6.54 3.71
CA VAL A 20 -5.67 -6.40 2.26
C VAL A 20 -4.22 -6.11 1.87
N GLY A 21 -3.68 -6.89 0.93
CA GLY A 21 -2.38 -6.59 0.34
C GLY A 21 -2.47 -5.36 -0.57
N ALA A 22 -1.57 -4.40 -0.32
CA ALA A 22 -1.42 -3.19 -1.11
C ALA A 22 -0.05 -3.22 -1.81
N PHE A 23 -0.07 -3.17 -3.14
CA PHE A 23 1.09 -3.46 -3.98
C PHE A 23 1.48 -2.23 -4.81
N ASN A 24 2.72 -1.75 -4.63
CA ASN A 24 3.26 -0.67 -5.44
C ASN A 24 3.54 -1.16 -6.86
N VAL A 25 2.99 -0.46 -7.84
CA VAL A 25 3.10 -0.80 -9.27
C VAL A 25 3.78 0.33 -10.04
N GLU A 26 4.76 -0.04 -10.88
CA GLU A 26 5.59 0.90 -11.61
C GLU A 26 5.28 0.95 -13.12
N ASN A 27 4.51 -0.02 -13.61
CA ASN A 27 4.19 -0.15 -15.03
C ASN A 27 2.94 -1.03 -15.26
N MET A 28 2.55 -1.18 -16.52
CA MET A 28 1.41 -1.99 -16.93
C MET A 28 1.58 -3.48 -16.57
N GLU A 29 2.77 -4.00 -16.70
CA GLU A 29 3.09 -5.41 -16.42
C GLU A 29 2.81 -5.75 -14.97
N MET A 30 3.26 -4.89 -14.03
CA MET A 30 3.00 -5.07 -12.60
C MET A 30 1.50 -4.96 -12.27
N VAL A 31 0.79 -3.99 -12.87
CA VAL A 31 -0.69 -3.88 -12.70
C VAL A 31 -1.38 -5.18 -13.09
N LYS A 32 -1.03 -5.75 -14.26
CA LYS A 32 -1.62 -7.00 -14.75
C LYS A 32 -1.27 -8.19 -13.86
N ALA A 33 -0.03 -8.27 -13.39
CA ALA A 33 0.43 -9.34 -12.51
C ALA A 33 -0.32 -9.34 -11.18
N VAL A 34 -0.48 -8.15 -10.56
CA VAL A 34 -1.21 -7.99 -9.29
C VAL A 34 -2.67 -8.40 -9.42
N ILE A 35 -3.37 -7.92 -10.46
CA ILE A 35 -4.78 -8.26 -10.67
C ILE A 35 -4.93 -9.76 -10.99
N ALA A 36 -4.06 -10.34 -11.81
CA ALA A 36 -4.10 -11.78 -12.12
C ALA A 36 -3.87 -12.67 -10.89
N ALA A 37 -2.96 -12.28 -9.99
CA ALA A 37 -2.75 -12.99 -8.71
C ALA A 37 -3.98 -12.91 -7.80
N ALA A 38 -4.56 -11.72 -7.69
CA ALA A 38 -5.75 -11.50 -6.88
C ALA A 38 -6.99 -12.23 -7.43
N GLU A 39 -7.15 -12.30 -8.75
CA GLU A 39 -8.19 -13.11 -9.40
C GLU A 39 -8.03 -14.60 -9.10
N GLU A 40 -6.81 -15.13 -9.24
CA GLU A 40 -6.52 -16.54 -8.97
C GLU A 40 -6.89 -16.94 -7.55
N LEU A 41 -6.65 -16.06 -6.60
CA LEU A 41 -6.93 -16.29 -5.18
C LEU A 41 -8.31 -15.78 -4.72
N ASN A 42 -9.13 -15.23 -5.62
CA ASN A 42 -10.40 -14.58 -5.27
C ASN A 42 -10.24 -13.61 -4.08
N ALA A 43 -9.26 -12.72 -4.17
CA ALA A 43 -8.88 -11.78 -3.11
C ALA A 43 -9.17 -10.32 -3.48
N PRO A 44 -9.57 -9.46 -2.53
CA PRO A 44 -9.53 -8.02 -2.74
C PRO A 44 -8.09 -7.53 -2.82
N VAL A 45 -7.83 -6.46 -3.58
CA VAL A 45 -6.46 -5.97 -3.78
C VAL A 45 -6.41 -4.45 -3.92
N MET A 46 -5.35 -3.85 -3.39
CA MET A 46 -5.00 -2.45 -3.61
C MET A 46 -3.76 -2.36 -4.50
N LEU A 47 -3.87 -1.57 -5.57
CA LEU A 47 -2.73 -1.15 -6.37
C LEU A 47 -2.39 0.28 -5.99
N GLN A 48 -1.12 0.56 -5.78
CA GLN A 48 -0.72 1.88 -5.30
C GLN A 48 0.49 2.43 -6.05
N THR A 49 0.57 3.76 -6.11
CA THR A 49 1.67 4.50 -6.72
C THR A 49 2.17 5.58 -5.78
N THR A 50 3.49 5.69 -5.66
CA THR A 50 4.14 6.75 -4.88
C THR A 50 4.34 8.03 -5.72
N PRO A 51 4.73 9.15 -5.11
CA PRO A 51 5.05 10.38 -5.86
C PRO A 51 6.10 10.18 -6.95
N SER A 52 7.13 9.34 -6.73
CA SER A 52 8.15 9.06 -7.75
C SER A 52 7.58 8.28 -8.92
N THR A 53 6.72 7.30 -8.67
CA THR A 53 6.01 6.55 -9.70
C THR A 53 5.09 7.45 -10.51
N VAL A 54 4.36 8.37 -9.84
CA VAL A 54 3.52 9.37 -10.50
C VAL A 54 4.35 10.33 -11.36
N LYS A 55 5.51 10.77 -10.89
CA LYS A 55 6.45 11.59 -11.66
C LYS A 55 6.95 10.86 -12.93
N TYR A 56 7.13 9.55 -12.84
CA TYR A 56 7.55 8.71 -13.97
C TYR A 56 6.42 8.48 -14.98
N GLY A 57 5.24 8.08 -14.54
CA GLY A 57 4.18 7.55 -15.42
C GLY A 57 2.89 8.37 -15.46
N THR A 58 2.75 9.44 -14.68
CA THR A 58 1.57 10.29 -14.46
C THR A 58 0.37 9.60 -13.78
N LEU A 59 -0.45 10.37 -13.10
CA LEU A 59 -1.68 9.90 -12.43
C LEU A 59 -2.68 9.31 -13.42
N GLU A 60 -2.86 10.01 -14.56
CA GLU A 60 -3.83 9.65 -15.60
C GLU A 60 -3.46 8.33 -16.28
N THR A 61 -2.17 8.09 -16.51
CA THR A 61 -1.67 6.83 -17.10
C THR A 61 -1.99 5.66 -16.18
N PHE A 62 -1.63 5.74 -14.89
CA PHE A 62 -1.92 4.67 -13.94
C PHE A 62 -3.42 4.47 -13.73
N ALA A 63 -4.19 5.56 -13.59
CA ALA A 63 -5.65 5.49 -13.50
C ALA A 63 -6.26 4.81 -14.75
N GLY A 64 -5.76 5.13 -15.94
CA GLY A 64 -6.20 4.53 -17.19
C GLY A 64 -5.92 3.02 -17.26
N ILE A 65 -4.68 2.60 -16.94
CA ILE A 65 -4.28 1.18 -16.96
C ILE A 65 -5.07 0.39 -15.92
N VAL A 66 -5.10 0.84 -14.67
CA VAL A 66 -5.78 0.11 -13.58
C VAL A 66 -7.28 0.03 -13.84
N LYS A 67 -7.93 1.11 -14.30
CA LYS A 67 -9.34 1.11 -14.67
C LYS A 67 -9.65 0.12 -15.80
N ALA A 68 -8.77 0.05 -16.81
CA ALA A 68 -8.96 -0.87 -17.94
C ALA A 68 -8.83 -2.34 -17.52
N GLU A 69 -7.88 -2.66 -16.65
CA GLU A 69 -7.70 -4.04 -16.14
C GLU A 69 -8.76 -4.40 -15.10
N ALA A 70 -9.12 -3.52 -14.17
CA ALA A 70 -10.18 -3.75 -13.20
C ALA A 70 -11.55 -4.00 -13.83
N ALA A 71 -11.82 -3.41 -15.00
CA ALA A 71 -13.07 -3.65 -15.73
C ALA A 71 -13.23 -5.09 -16.24
N LYS A 72 -12.15 -5.86 -16.34
CA LYS A 72 -12.13 -7.25 -16.84
C LYS A 72 -12.34 -8.28 -15.73
N THR A 73 -12.21 -7.88 -14.48
CA THR A 73 -12.29 -8.77 -13.32
C THR A 73 -13.55 -8.55 -12.48
N LYS A 74 -13.86 -9.51 -11.62
CA LYS A 74 -14.97 -9.43 -10.64
C LYS A 74 -14.50 -9.14 -9.21
N ILE A 75 -13.20 -9.26 -8.94
CA ILE A 75 -12.66 -8.96 -7.62
C ILE A 75 -12.67 -7.46 -7.33
N PRO A 76 -12.79 -7.04 -6.07
CA PRO A 76 -12.63 -5.65 -5.69
C PRO A 76 -11.19 -5.17 -5.91
N VAL A 77 -11.02 -4.11 -6.71
CA VAL A 77 -9.74 -3.47 -7.00
C VAL A 77 -9.81 -2.01 -6.56
N CYS A 78 -8.86 -1.57 -5.74
CA CYS A 78 -8.71 -0.18 -5.32
C CYS A 78 -7.43 0.40 -5.94
N LEU A 79 -7.50 1.65 -6.43
CA LEU A 79 -6.32 2.41 -6.84
C LEU A 79 -6.03 3.49 -5.79
N HIS A 80 -4.83 3.44 -5.22
CA HIS A 80 -4.42 4.26 -4.08
C HIS A 80 -3.19 5.11 -4.39
N LEU A 81 -3.20 6.38 -3.96
CA LEU A 81 -2.00 7.20 -3.88
C LEU A 81 -1.30 6.89 -2.55
N ASP A 82 -0.09 6.35 -2.63
CA ASP A 82 0.74 5.97 -1.50
C ASP A 82 1.75 7.10 -1.20
N HIS A 83 1.94 7.44 0.07
CA HIS A 83 2.83 8.52 0.52
C HIS A 83 2.67 9.85 -0.23
N GLY A 84 1.42 10.28 -0.47
CA GLY A 84 1.17 11.60 -1.05
C GLY A 84 1.83 12.69 -0.23
N ASN A 85 2.76 13.44 -0.84
CA ASN A 85 3.64 14.39 -0.17
C ASN A 85 3.12 15.85 -0.20
N SER A 86 1.94 16.07 -0.73
CA SER A 86 1.32 17.40 -0.76
C SER A 86 -0.19 17.32 -0.93
N PHE A 87 -0.87 18.34 -0.43
CA PHE A 87 -2.31 18.53 -0.64
C PHE A 87 -2.67 18.54 -2.13
N GLU A 88 -1.87 19.23 -2.94
CA GLU A 88 -2.10 19.37 -4.37
C GLU A 88 -2.02 18.01 -5.08
N LEU A 89 -1.06 17.18 -4.75
CA LEU A 89 -0.92 15.84 -5.34
C LEU A 89 -2.11 14.94 -4.95
N ALA A 90 -2.53 14.95 -3.69
CA ALA A 90 -3.70 14.21 -3.24
C ALA A 90 -4.97 14.60 -4.00
N VAL A 91 -5.21 15.91 -4.18
CA VAL A 91 -6.37 16.41 -4.94
C VAL A 91 -6.27 16.06 -6.43
N GLN A 92 -5.06 16.12 -7.02
CA GLN A 92 -4.85 15.72 -8.42
C GLN A 92 -5.09 14.22 -8.61
N ALA A 93 -4.69 13.38 -7.66
CA ALA A 93 -4.96 11.94 -7.70
C ALA A 93 -6.46 11.63 -7.67
N MET A 94 -7.22 12.29 -6.78
CA MET A 94 -8.68 12.16 -6.74
C MET A 94 -9.30 12.55 -8.09
N LYS A 95 -8.87 13.68 -8.66
CA LYS A 95 -9.33 14.16 -9.97
C LYS A 95 -9.00 13.19 -11.10
N ALA A 96 -7.84 12.53 -11.06
CA ALA A 96 -7.40 11.55 -12.06
C ALA A 96 -8.17 10.22 -11.97
N GLY A 97 -8.92 9.98 -10.88
CA GLY A 97 -9.74 8.79 -10.69
C GLY A 97 -9.15 7.75 -9.74
N TYR A 98 -8.23 8.15 -8.87
CA TYR A 98 -7.83 7.34 -7.73
C TYR A 98 -9.00 7.19 -6.77
N THR A 99 -9.18 5.99 -6.24
CA THR A 99 -10.32 5.64 -5.39
C THR A 99 -9.97 5.60 -3.90
N SER A 100 -8.73 5.92 -3.57
CA SER A 100 -8.20 6.11 -2.22
C SER A 100 -6.93 6.96 -2.32
N VAL A 101 -6.64 7.77 -1.33
CA VAL A 101 -5.41 8.57 -1.27
C VAL A 101 -4.82 8.55 0.13
N MET A 102 -3.49 8.63 0.22
CA MET A 102 -2.79 8.90 1.45
C MET A 102 -2.18 10.29 1.39
N ILE A 103 -2.21 10.99 2.52
CA ILE A 103 -1.39 12.17 2.77
C ILE A 103 -0.40 11.84 3.89
N ASP A 104 0.88 11.98 3.59
CA ASP A 104 1.95 11.70 4.53
C ASP A 104 2.50 13.00 5.12
N GLY A 105 2.05 13.31 6.33
CA GLY A 105 2.56 14.40 7.17
C GLY A 105 3.44 13.93 8.32
N SER A 106 3.90 12.66 8.33
CA SER A 106 4.66 12.07 9.44
C SER A 106 6.02 12.74 9.70
N HIS A 107 6.55 13.43 8.68
CA HIS A 107 7.79 14.21 8.78
C HIS A 107 7.61 15.58 9.45
N GLU A 108 6.38 16.08 9.52
CA GLU A 108 6.01 17.33 10.19
C GLU A 108 5.82 17.12 11.70
N ASP A 109 5.65 18.21 12.44
CA ASP A 109 5.17 18.10 13.82
C ASP A 109 3.69 17.68 13.87
N PHE A 110 3.23 17.25 15.02
CA PHE A 110 1.89 16.70 15.23
C PHE A 110 0.76 17.63 14.78
N GLU A 111 0.86 18.92 15.07
CA GLU A 111 -0.17 19.90 14.71
C GLU A 111 -0.17 20.18 13.20
N ASN A 112 0.98 20.26 12.56
CA ASN A 112 1.10 20.44 11.13
C ASN A 112 0.64 19.17 10.37
N ASN A 113 0.95 17.97 10.88
CA ASN A 113 0.43 16.73 10.32
C ASN A 113 -1.10 16.70 10.38
N ILE A 114 -1.72 17.04 11.52
CA ILE A 114 -3.18 17.18 11.64
C ILE A 114 -3.72 18.20 10.65
N ALA A 115 -3.09 19.36 10.53
CA ALA A 115 -3.59 20.43 9.67
C ALA A 115 -3.60 20.04 8.19
N VAL A 116 -2.51 19.46 7.67
CA VAL A 116 -2.45 19.01 6.28
C VAL A 116 -3.39 17.84 6.01
N THR A 117 -3.45 16.87 6.93
CA THR A 117 -4.32 15.70 6.83
C THR A 117 -5.80 16.11 6.80
N LYS A 118 -6.23 16.95 7.74
CA LYS A 118 -7.60 17.44 7.78
C LYS A 118 -8.00 18.20 6.50
N LYS A 119 -7.10 19.03 5.96
CA LYS A 119 -7.32 19.74 4.71
C LYS A 119 -7.59 18.80 3.54
N VAL A 120 -6.85 17.67 3.45
CA VAL A 120 -7.09 16.62 2.44
C VAL A 120 -8.41 15.91 2.70
N VAL A 121 -8.70 15.52 3.94
CA VAL A 121 -9.94 14.82 4.33
C VAL A 121 -11.18 15.68 3.99
N ASP A 122 -11.15 16.98 4.28
CA ASP A 122 -12.28 17.89 4.00
C ASP A 122 -12.61 17.93 2.50
N VAL A 123 -11.61 17.89 1.62
CA VAL A 123 -11.81 17.80 0.17
C VAL A 123 -12.23 16.39 -0.28
N ALA A 124 -11.56 15.37 0.24
CA ALA A 124 -11.81 13.98 -0.13
C ALA A 124 -13.24 13.53 0.19
N ASN A 125 -13.79 14.00 1.31
CA ASN A 125 -15.19 13.76 1.71
C ASN A 125 -16.19 14.24 0.64
N ALA A 126 -15.92 15.36 -0.03
CA ALA A 126 -16.78 15.87 -1.11
C ALA A 126 -16.74 14.96 -2.36
N PHE A 127 -15.69 14.19 -2.54
CA PHE A 127 -15.54 13.19 -3.62
C PHE A 127 -15.96 11.78 -3.21
N GLY A 128 -16.22 11.53 -1.91
CA GLY A 128 -16.48 10.19 -1.37
C GLY A 128 -15.24 9.28 -1.44
N ILE A 129 -14.03 9.86 -1.31
CA ILE A 129 -12.76 9.16 -1.38
C ILE A 129 -12.16 9.04 0.02
N PRO A 130 -11.88 7.81 0.52
CA PRO A 130 -11.26 7.60 1.81
C PRO A 130 -9.80 8.08 1.81
N VAL A 131 -9.38 8.62 2.96
CA VAL A 131 -8.02 9.13 3.19
C VAL A 131 -7.31 8.27 4.22
N GLU A 132 -6.10 7.86 3.88
CA GLU A 132 -5.10 7.30 4.78
C GLU A 132 -4.14 8.41 5.22
N ALA A 133 -3.66 8.34 6.47
CA ALA A 133 -2.56 9.17 6.93
C ALA A 133 -1.60 8.35 7.77
N GLU A 134 -0.43 8.92 8.08
CA GLU A 134 0.61 8.27 8.88
C GLU A 134 0.90 9.05 10.15
N LEU A 135 1.07 8.32 11.26
CA LEU A 135 1.53 8.85 12.54
C LEU A 135 2.66 7.99 13.11
N GLY A 136 3.68 8.64 13.64
CA GLY A 136 4.99 8.05 13.90
C GLY A 136 5.84 8.12 12.62
N LYS A 137 7.09 7.69 12.69
CA LYS A 137 7.99 7.69 11.54
C LYS A 137 8.42 6.27 11.22
N VAL A 138 8.05 5.80 10.03
CA VAL A 138 8.57 4.54 9.51
C VAL A 138 9.96 4.80 8.94
N GLY A 139 10.96 4.07 9.43
CA GLY A 139 12.36 4.24 9.03
C GLY A 139 12.65 3.75 7.61
N GLY A 140 13.94 3.84 7.23
CA GLY A 140 14.42 3.36 5.92
C GLY A 140 14.25 4.36 4.80
N LYS A 141 14.32 3.88 3.56
CA LYS A 141 14.27 4.71 2.36
C LYS A 141 13.08 4.33 1.49
N GLU A 142 12.18 5.30 1.29
CA GLU A 142 11.12 5.21 0.29
C GLU A 142 11.22 6.40 -0.66
N ASP A 143 11.24 6.12 -1.96
CA ASP A 143 11.54 7.09 -3.01
C ASP A 143 12.85 7.84 -2.75
N ASP A 144 12.77 9.18 -2.63
CA ASP A 144 13.91 10.07 -2.32
C ASP A 144 13.93 10.47 -0.84
N LEU A 145 13.03 9.93 0.00
CA LEU A 145 12.94 10.22 1.43
C LEU A 145 13.67 9.15 2.24
N GLU A 146 14.53 9.58 3.13
CA GLU A 146 15.27 8.72 4.06
C GLU A 146 14.97 9.18 5.50
N ALA A 147 14.48 8.29 6.33
CA ALA A 147 14.19 8.57 7.73
C ALA A 147 15.28 7.98 8.63
N ASP A 148 15.97 8.84 9.37
CA ASP A 148 17.12 8.48 10.22
C ASP A 148 16.74 7.78 11.53
N ALA A 149 15.49 7.86 11.97
CA ALA A 149 15.05 7.25 13.22
C ALA A 149 13.56 6.86 13.19
N ASP A 150 13.30 5.64 13.63
CA ASP A 150 11.94 5.19 13.92
C ASP A 150 11.41 5.89 15.17
N THR A 151 10.23 6.49 15.05
CA THR A 151 9.48 6.94 16.21
C THR A 151 8.17 6.18 16.25
N ASN A 152 8.09 5.17 17.09
CA ASN A 152 6.88 4.37 17.24
C ASN A 152 5.67 5.24 17.59
N THR A 153 4.53 4.92 17.00
CA THR A 153 3.27 5.66 17.21
C THR A 153 2.79 5.56 18.65
N ASP A 154 2.53 6.68 19.31
CA ASP A 154 1.89 6.70 20.63
C ASP A 154 0.38 6.43 20.50
N PRO A 155 -0.22 5.50 21.27
CA PRO A 155 -1.64 5.19 21.17
C PRO A 155 -2.57 6.37 21.49
N GLN A 156 -2.20 7.26 22.42
CA GLN A 156 -3.03 8.40 22.75
C GLN A 156 -2.97 9.50 21.69
N GLU A 157 -1.78 9.72 21.12
CA GLU A 157 -1.62 10.60 19.96
C GLU A 157 -2.40 10.04 18.75
N ALA A 158 -2.37 8.71 18.52
CA ALA A 158 -3.16 8.08 17.46
C ALA A 158 -4.66 8.33 17.63
N LYS A 159 -5.18 8.22 18.85
CA LYS A 159 -6.58 8.53 19.15
C LYS A 159 -6.92 9.98 18.83
N GLU A 160 -6.14 10.92 19.37
CA GLU A 160 -6.34 12.36 19.14
C GLU A 160 -6.24 12.69 17.64
N PHE A 161 -5.25 12.12 16.94
CA PHE A 161 -5.06 12.33 15.51
C PHE A 161 -6.28 11.91 14.70
N VAL A 162 -6.80 10.69 14.91
CA VAL A 162 -8.00 10.17 14.23
C VAL A 162 -9.23 11.02 14.52
N GLU A 163 -9.45 11.39 15.80
CA GLU A 163 -10.60 12.22 16.19
C GLU A 163 -10.55 13.63 15.55
N ARG A 164 -9.37 14.22 15.44
CA ARG A 164 -9.21 15.59 14.93
C ARG A 164 -9.17 15.64 13.41
N THR A 165 -8.67 14.61 12.74
CA THR A 165 -8.51 14.59 11.27
C THR A 165 -9.69 13.95 10.55
N GLY A 166 -10.30 12.91 11.13
CA GLY A 166 -11.36 12.14 10.49
C GLY A 166 -10.88 11.25 9.35
N VAL A 167 -9.63 10.76 9.40
CA VAL A 167 -9.08 9.81 8.42
C VAL A 167 -9.84 8.50 8.40
N SER A 168 -9.82 7.82 7.26
CA SER A 168 -10.50 6.54 7.06
C SER A 168 -9.63 5.33 7.43
N SER A 169 -8.31 5.50 7.48
CA SER A 169 -7.33 4.50 7.93
C SER A 169 -6.05 5.19 8.42
N LEU A 170 -5.30 4.53 9.29
CA LEU A 170 -4.10 5.09 9.91
C LEU A 170 -2.91 4.13 9.76
N ALA A 171 -1.86 4.59 9.08
CA ALA A 171 -0.56 3.94 9.08
C ALA A 171 0.17 4.26 10.38
N VAL A 172 0.74 3.23 11.02
CA VAL A 172 1.38 3.33 12.32
C VAL A 172 2.78 2.75 12.30
N ALA A 173 3.73 3.45 12.93
CA ALA A 173 5.09 3.01 13.08
C ALA A 173 5.22 2.08 14.29
N ILE A 174 5.79 0.89 14.06
CA ILE A 174 6.04 -0.15 15.07
C ILE A 174 7.45 -0.72 15.00
N GLY A 175 8.40 -0.02 14.34
CA GLY A 175 9.77 -0.48 14.09
C GLY A 175 9.96 -1.17 12.74
N THR A 176 9.04 -1.01 11.80
CA THR A 176 9.22 -1.39 10.39
C THR A 176 10.01 -0.33 9.63
N ALA A 177 10.63 -0.71 8.51
CA ALA A 177 11.38 0.20 7.67
C ALA A 177 11.13 -0.07 6.18
N HIS A 178 11.17 0.99 5.37
CA HIS A 178 11.06 0.90 3.92
C HIS A 178 12.37 0.41 3.28
N GLY A 179 12.26 -0.33 2.17
CA GLY A 179 13.41 -0.81 1.42
C GLY A 179 13.94 -2.16 1.93
N PHE A 180 15.26 -2.34 1.88
CA PHE A 180 15.92 -3.56 2.36
C PHE A 180 16.28 -3.43 3.83
N TYR A 181 15.90 -4.42 4.63
CA TYR A 181 16.35 -4.49 6.02
C TYR A 181 17.84 -4.81 6.12
N VAL A 182 18.53 -4.12 7.03
CA VAL A 182 19.88 -4.46 7.45
C VAL A 182 19.77 -5.20 8.80
N GLY A 183 19.84 -6.52 8.76
CA GLY A 183 19.61 -7.38 9.94
C GLY A 183 18.15 -7.75 10.15
N THR A 184 17.85 -8.32 11.31
CA THR A 184 16.49 -8.75 11.67
C THR A 184 15.74 -7.57 12.31
N PRO A 185 14.59 -7.16 11.77
CA PRO A 185 13.81 -6.08 12.37
C PRO A 185 13.27 -6.49 13.75
N VAL A 186 13.20 -5.51 14.66
CA VAL A 186 12.60 -5.68 15.99
C VAL A 186 11.30 -4.89 16.02
N LEU A 187 10.18 -5.60 15.97
CA LEU A 187 8.85 -4.99 15.88
C LEU A 187 8.18 -4.90 17.26
N ASP A 188 7.64 -3.72 17.59
CA ASP A 188 6.76 -3.53 18.72
C ASP A 188 5.31 -3.95 18.38
N LYS A 189 5.12 -5.24 18.15
CA LYS A 189 3.80 -5.81 17.80
C LYS A 189 2.71 -5.59 18.86
N PRO A 190 2.99 -5.62 20.18
CA PRO A 190 2.01 -5.26 21.20
C PRO A 190 1.41 -3.86 21.04
N ARG A 191 2.16 -2.91 20.47
CA ARG A 191 1.69 -1.55 20.17
C ARG A 191 0.51 -1.54 19.20
N VAL A 192 0.46 -2.46 18.22
CA VAL A 192 -0.68 -2.60 17.31
C VAL A 192 -1.97 -2.84 18.09
N SER A 193 -1.94 -3.75 19.08
CA SER A 193 -3.09 -4.03 19.94
C SER A 193 -3.49 -2.81 20.79
N ALA A 194 -2.50 -2.11 21.36
CA ALA A 194 -2.76 -0.91 22.16
C ALA A 194 -3.38 0.23 21.34
N ILE A 195 -2.95 0.42 20.10
CA ILE A 195 -3.54 1.43 19.21
C ILE A 195 -4.96 1.00 18.81
N LYS A 196 -5.15 -0.28 18.41
CA LYS A 196 -6.47 -0.82 18.04
C LYS A 196 -7.53 -0.63 19.14
N GLU A 197 -7.15 -0.66 20.41
CA GLU A 197 -8.08 -0.47 21.53
C GLU A 197 -8.60 0.97 21.64
N VAL A 198 -7.90 1.94 21.09
CA VAL A 198 -8.22 3.38 21.25
C VAL A 198 -8.65 4.06 19.95
N VAL A 199 -8.51 3.41 18.78
CA VAL A 199 -8.95 3.95 17.47
C VAL A 199 -9.94 3.01 16.78
N ASP A 200 -10.94 3.60 16.13
CA ASP A 200 -11.97 2.85 15.40
C ASP A 200 -11.67 2.64 13.91
N VAL A 201 -10.63 3.28 13.37
CA VAL A 201 -10.25 3.15 11.97
C VAL A 201 -9.37 1.93 11.71
N PRO A 202 -9.38 1.34 10.50
CA PRO A 202 -8.43 0.31 10.09
C PRO A 202 -6.98 0.77 10.23
N LEU A 203 -6.11 -0.11 10.76
CA LEU A 203 -4.68 0.14 10.89
C LEU A 203 -3.92 -0.38 9.66
N VAL A 204 -2.84 0.30 9.30
CA VAL A 204 -2.02 0.01 8.12
C VAL A 204 -0.57 -0.25 8.53
N LEU A 205 0.04 -1.29 7.97
CA LEU A 205 1.44 -1.63 8.14
C LEU A 205 2.23 -1.23 6.89
N HIS A 206 3.13 -0.26 7.04
CA HIS A 206 4.13 0.09 6.03
C HIS A 206 5.44 -0.65 6.28
N GLY A 207 6.33 -0.68 5.26
CA GLY A 207 7.64 -1.30 5.39
C GLY A 207 7.61 -2.81 5.61
N ALA A 208 6.61 -3.53 5.08
CA ALA A 208 6.51 -4.98 5.27
C ALA A 208 7.39 -5.81 4.33
N SER A 209 7.99 -5.20 3.30
CA SER A 209 8.90 -5.89 2.39
C SER A 209 10.11 -6.45 3.14
N GLY A 210 10.28 -7.78 3.13
CA GLY A 210 11.38 -8.46 3.84
C GLY A 210 11.04 -8.92 5.26
N LEU A 211 9.86 -8.64 5.79
CA LEU A 211 9.38 -9.24 7.03
C LEU A 211 9.09 -10.75 6.85
N SER A 212 9.23 -11.50 7.93
CA SER A 212 8.81 -12.91 7.94
C SER A 212 7.29 -13.05 7.83
N GLU A 213 6.83 -14.20 7.33
CA GLU A 213 5.39 -14.51 7.29
C GLU A 213 4.78 -14.49 8.70
N GLU A 214 5.51 -14.97 9.70
CA GLU A 214 5.07 -14.98 11.09
C GLU A 214 4.87 -13.56 11.63
N ASP A 215 5.80 -12.63 11.36
CA ASP A 215 5.68 -11.25 11.81
C ASP A 215 4.47 -10.54 11.21
N VAL A 216 4.26 -10.70 9.91
CA VAL A 216 3.12 -10.07 9.22
C VAL A 216 1.81 -10.68 9.72
N ARG A 217 1.72 -12.02 9.85
CA ARG A 217 0.51 -12.68 10.38
C ARG A 217 0.19 -12.22 11.79
N GLU A 218 1.17 -12.12 12.67
CA GLU A 218 0.95 -11.62 14.04
C GLU A 218 0.48 -10.16 14.03
N CYS A 219 1.02 -9.30 13.16
CA CYS A 219 0.54 -7.92 13.00
C CYS A 219 -0.94 -7.88 12.55
N VAL A 220 -1.32 -8.75 11.61
CA VAL A 220 -2.71 -8.88 11.14
C VAL A 220 -3.64 -9.36 12.26
N GLU A 221 -3.26 -10.39 13.00
CA GLU A 221 -4.03 -10.90 14.15
C GLU A 221 -4.24 -9.83 15.22
N ARG A 222 -3.24 -8.97 15.41
CA ARG A 222 -3.31 -7.84 16.35
C ARG A 222 -4.16 -6.67 15.86
N GLY A 223 -4.45 -6.59 14.55
CA GLY A 223 -5.40 -5.61 14.01
C GLY A 223 -4.97 -4.82 12.79
N MET A 224 -3.85 -5.14 12.15
CA MET A 224 -3.52 -4.55 10.85
C MET A 224 -4.51 -5.02 9.79
N CYS A 225 -5.01 -4.08 8.98
CA CYS A 225 -6.04 -4.31 7.96
C CYS A 225 -5.55 -4.06 6.53
N LYS A 226 -4.42 -3.41 6.35
CA LYS A 226 -3.71 -3.19 5.09
C LYS A 226 -2.22 -3.41 5.33
N VAL A 227 -1.54 -4.02 4.36
CA VAL A 227 -0.08 -4.23 4.40
C VAL A 227 0.53 -3.83 3.06
N ASN A 228 1.54 -2.94 3.10
CA ASN A 228 2.22 -2.43 1.91
C ASN A 228 3.39 -3.32 1.51
N PHE A 229 3.47 -3.62 0.20
CA PHE A 229 4.55 -4.40 -0.41
C PHE A 229 5.07 -3.69 -1.68
N ALA A 230 6.37 -3.41 -1.74
CA ALA A 230 7.01 -2.70 -2.85
C ALA A 230 8.30 -3.37 -3.32
N THR A 231 9.30 -3.43 -2.45
CA THR A 231 10.70 -3.80 -2.80
C THR A 231 10.81 -5.16 -3.44
N GLU A 232 10.17 -6.19 -2.89
CA GLU A 232 10.23 -7.56 -3.42
C GLU A 232 9.61 -7.70 -4.81
N LEU A 233 8.60 -6.87 -5.15
CA LEU A 233 8.01 -6.89 -6.48
C LEU A 233 8.97 -6.30 -7.52
N ARG A 234 9.63 -5.19 -7.15
CA ARG A 234 10.68 -4.56 -7.99
C ARG A 234 11.85 -5.51 -8.22
N VAL A 235 12.28 -6.22 -7.17
CA VAL A 235 13.35 -7.24 -7.24
C VAL A 235 12.93 -8.38 -8.14
N ALA A 236 11.77 -8.99 -7.91
CA ALA A 236 11.27 -10.12 -8.70
C ALA A 236 11.16 -9.77 -10.19
N TYR A 237 10.63 -8.59 -10.50
CA TYR A 237 10.56 -8.06 -11.87
C TYR A 237 11.94 -8.01 -12.53
N THR A 238 12.87 -7.34 -11.85
CA THR A 238 14.21 -7.06 -12.39
C THR A 238 15.03 -8.33 -12.54
N ASP A 239 14.99 -9.23 -11.57
CA ASP A 239 15.75 -10.47 -11.58
C ASP A 239 15.24 -11.46 -12.63
N ALA A 240 13.92 -11.52 -12.87
CA ALA A 240 13.37 -12.32 -13.96
C ALA A 240 13.84 -11.82 -15.35
N VAL A 241 13.90 -10.50 -15.53
CA VAL A 241 14.42 -9.91 -16.79
C VAL A 241 15.92 -10.19 -16.94
N LYS A 242 16.73 -9.99 -15.90
CA LYS A 242 18.17 -10.30 -15.93
C LYS A 242 18.41 -11.77 -16.29
N LYS A 243 17.73 -12.69 -15.62
CA LYS A 243 17.83 -14.12 -15.87
C LYS A 243 17.52 -14.48 -17.33
N LEU A 244 16.43 -13.92 -17.89
CA LEU A 244 16.12 -14.14 -19.29
C LEU A 244 17.22 -13.64 -20.24
N LEU A 245 17.81 -12.47 -19.97
CA LEU A 245 18.87 -11.90 -20.78
C LEU A 245 20.20 -12.64 -20.63
N GLU A 246 20.49 -13.24 -19.48
CA GLU A 246 21.63 -14.13 -19.27
C GLU A 246 21.47 -15.43 -20.06
N GLU A 247 20.26 -16.03 -20.06
CA GLU A 247 19.97 -17.27 -20.77
C GLU A 247 19.83 -17.06 -22.30
N LYS A 248 19.34 -15.89 -22.72
CA LYS A 248 19.04 -15.54 -24.12
C LYS A 248 19.44 -14.10 -24.41
N PRO A 249 20.76 -13.82 -24.54
CA PRO A 249 21.26 -12.44 -24.73
C PRO A 249 20.74 -11.73 -25.96
N GLU A 250 20.30 -12.47 -26.99
CA GLU A 250 19.73 -11.94 -28.22
C GLU A 250 18.28 -11.44 -28.07
N THR A 251 17.67 -11.61 -26.89
CA THR A 251 16.29 -11.15 -26.65
C THR A 251 16.22 -9.63 -26.61
N PHE A 252 15.49 -9.04 -27.56
CA PHE A 252 15.30 -7.59 -27.66
C PHE A 252 13.83 -7.16 -27.66
N ASP A 253 12.88 -8.10 -27.74
CA ASP A 253 11.44 -7.79 -27.74
C ASP A 253 10.96 -7.47 -26.31
N PRO A 254 10.52 -6.22 -26.03
CA PRO A 254 10.06 -5.82 -24.68
C PRO A 254 8.93 -6.71 -24.16
N LYS A 255 8.06 -7.24 -25.05
CA LYS A 255 6.96 -8.12 -24.62
C LYS A 255 7.48 -9.42 -23.99
N LYS A 256 8.59 -9.96 -24.48
CA LYS A 256 9.21 -11.16 -23.91
C LYS A 256 9.79 -10.88 -22.52
N LEU A 257 10.38 -9.69 -22.32
CA LEU A 257 10.85 -9.23 -21.02
C LEU A 257 9.69 -9.04 -20.05
N GLY A 258 8.63 -8.38 -20.52
CA GLY A 258 7.42 -8.14 -19.70
C GLY A 258 6.71 -9.43 -19.28
N VAL A 259 6.66 -10.46 -20.13
CA VAL A 259 5.99 -11.74 -19.79
C VAL A 259 6.67 -12.42 -18.60
N VAL A 260 8.01 -12.57 -18.62
CA VAL A 260 8.72 -13.23 -17.50
C VAL A 260 8.67 -12.40 -16.22
N ALA A 261 8.69 -11.08 -16.37
CA ALA A 261 8.56 -10.17 -15.24
C ALA A 261 7.16 -10.23 -14.59
N MET A 262 6.08 -10.25 -15.40
CA MET A 262 4.72 -10.42 -14.91
C MET A 262 4.53 -11.71 -14.11
N GLU A 263 5.08 -12.84 -14.60
CA GLU A 263 4.96 -14.11 -13.89
C GLU A 263 5.68 -14.08 -12.55
N ALA A 264 6.90 -13.57 -12.51
CA ALA A 264 7.67 -13.45 -11.27
C ALA A 264 6.99 -12.52 -10.24
N VAL A 265 6.45 -11.37 -10.69
CA VAL A 265 5.68 -10.48 -9.81
C VAL A 265 4.40 -11.15 -9.32
N LYS A 266 3.67 -11.85 -10.19
CA LYS A 266 2.45 -12.59 -9.82
C LYS A 266 2.71 -13.60 -8.71
N GLU A 267 3.79 -14.37 -8.79
CA GLU A 267 4.18 -15.33 -7.76
C GLU A 267 4.42 -14.63 -6.40
N GLN A 268 5.10 -13.49 -6.39
CA GLN A 268 5.29 -12.71 -5.16
C GLN A 268 3.96 -12.22 -4.58
N VAL A 269 3.09 -11.68 -5.43
CA VAL A 269 1.77 -11.19 -4.99
C VAL A 269 0.92 -12.31 -4.41
N ILE A 270 0.90 -13.49 -5.02
CA ILE A 270 0.20 -14.68 -4.49
C ILE A 270 0.69 -15.01 -3.08
N ALA A 271 2.00 -15.02 -2.86
CA ALA A 271 2.58 -15.30 -1.55
C ALA A 271 2.14 -14.24 -0.50
N ARG A 272 2.13 -12.95 -0.87
CA ARG A 272 1.74 -11.86 0.03
C ARG A 272 0.25 -11.83 0.33
N ILE A 273 -0.61 -12.13 -0.63
CA ILE A 273 -2.07 -12.28 -0.42
C ILE A 273 -2.34 -13.38 0.62
N LYS A 274 -1.69 -14.54 0.49
CA LYS A 274 -1.80 -15.64 1.46
C LYS A 274 -1.24 -15.27 2.83
N MET A 275 -0.11 -14.56 2.87
CA MET A 275 0.50 -14.04 4.09
C MET A 275 -0.46 -13.11 4.85
N CYS A 276 -1.21 -12.28 4.15
CA CYS A 276 -2.22 -11.38 4.70
C CYS A 276 -3.54 -12.09 5.09
N GLY A 277 -3.74 -13.35 4.70
CA GLY A 277 -4.98 -14.11 4.94
C GLY A 277 -6.19 -13.59 4.17
N CYS A 278 -5.97 -12.88 3.04
CA CYS A 278 -7.06 -12.31 2.24
C CYS A 278 -7.48 -13.14 1.02
N ASP A 279 -6.91 -14.32 0.83
CA ASP A 279 -7.35 -15.28 -0.17
C ASP A 279 -8.79 -15.76 0.11
N GLY A 280 -9.63 -15.82 -0.93
CA GLY A 280 -11.05 -16.15 -0.82
C GLY A 280 -11.92 -15.05 -0.20
N LYS A 281 -11.39 -13.85 0.04
CA LYS A 281 -12.11 -12.76 0.72
C LYS A 281 -12.75 -11.73 -0.21
N ALA A 282 -12.63 -11.85 -1.53
CA ALA A 282 -13.36 -10.99 -2.47
C ALA A 282 -14.88 -11.19 -2.31
N LYS A 283 -15.59 -10.08 -2.03
CA LYS A 283 -17.06 -10.05 -1.80
C LYS A 283 -17.75 -9.13 -2.79
#